data_df27dee0e5be44eafe0011674cd7f2ba
#
_entry.id   df27dee0e5be44eafe0011674cd7f2ba
#
_cell.length_a   1.000
_cell.length_b   1.000
_cell.length_c   1.000
_cell.angle_alpha   90.00
_cell.angle_beta   90.00
_cell.angle_gamma   90.00
#
_symmetry.space_group_name_H-M   'P 1'
#
loop_
_entity.id
_entity.type
_entity.pdbx_description
1 polymer ?
#
loop_
_entity_poly.entity_id
_entity_poly.type
_entity_poly.pdbx_seq_one_letter_code
_entity_poly.pdbx_strand_id
1 'polypeptide(L)'
;MAEVEKVSSGRGTKRCYRCGVVKVVGEFHRYARNKDGLQPYCRPCKREIDNEHYKRNPRRNYRRNREKARSNSRWLYEYLKTKRCEWEGCEVADPDMLVFDHLRPEEKRGDLSRMAHQTYSLETIKAEVAQCRVLCANHHQKHTIQQFGYKKWLVED
;
A
#
# COMPACT_ATOMS: atom_id res chain seq x y z
N MET A 1 46.79 -12.76 11.84
CA MET A 1 45.65 -12.29 12.64
C MET A 1 45.48 -10.81 12.29
N ALA A 2 44.51 -10.50 11.48
CA ALA A 2 44.23 -9.13 11.01
C ALA A 2 43.26 -8.47 12.00
N GLU A 3 43.76 -7.42 12.66
CA GLU A 3 42.97 -6.60 13.57
C GLU A 3 41.82 -5.95 12.81
N VAL A 4 40.60 -6.20 13.29
CA VAL A 4 39.39 -5.53 12.82
C VAL A 4 39.37 -4.14 13.53
N GLU A 5 39.88 -3.12 12.85
CA GLU A 5 39.73 -1.75 13.29
C GLU A 5 38.23 -1.42 13.46
N LYS A 6 37.85 -1.14 14.70
CA LYS A 6 36.57 -0.53 15.04
C LYS A 6 36.58 0.91 14.50
N VAL A 7 36.01 1.09 13.29
CA VAL A 7 35.75 2.42 12.77
C VAL A 7 34.61 3.04 13.59
N SER A 8 34.95 3.95 14.48
CA SER A 8 34.06 4.80 15.23
C SER A 8 33.19 5.62 14.27
N SER A 9 31.91 5.76 14.60
CA SER A 9 30.87 6.48 13.85
C SER A 9 31.13 7.98 13.75
N GLY A 10 32.11 8.38 12.92
CA GLY A 10 32.31 9.74 12.46
C GLY A 10 31.55 10.00 11.18
N ARG A 11 30.64 10.97 11.23
CA ARG A 11 29.88 11.57 10.14
C ARG A 11 29.96 10.84 8.79
N GLY A 12 29.02 9.92 8.53
CA GLY A 12 28.53 9.75 7.20
C GLY A 12 28.80 8.44 6.51
N THR A 13 29.66 7.51 6.92
CA THR A 13 29.95 6.29 6.17
C THR A 13 29.90 5.02 7.01
N LYS A 14 29.49 3.89 6.37
CA LYS A 14 29.43 2.56 6.96
C LYS A 14 29.81 1.52 5.90
N ARG A 15 30.55 0.48 6.31
CA ARG A 15 30.87 -0.64 5.45
C ARG A 15 29.71 -1.63 5.38
N CYS A 16 29.30 -1.99 4.17
CA CYS A 16 28.27 -3.02 3.95
C CYS A 16 28.89 -4.40 4.16
N TYR A 17 28.29 -5.24 5.01
CA TYR A 17 28.78 -6.60 5.27
C TYR A 17 28.68 -7.56 4.08
N ARG A 18 27.80 -7.30 3.11
CA ARG A 18 27.64 -8.19 1.94
C ARG A 18 28.60 -7.82 0.79
N CYS A 19 28.57 -6.57 0.35
CA CYS A 19 29.42 -6.15 -0.78
C CYS A 19 30.78 -5.57 -0.37
N GLY A 20 31.04 -5.40 0.92
CA GLY A 20 32.30 -4.87 1.44
C GLY A 20 32.55 -3.37 1.17
N VAL A 21 31.70 -2.71 0.42
CA VAL A 21 31.85 -1.32 0.02
C VAL A 21 31.49 -0.37 1.17
N VAL A 22 32.31 0.66 1.39
CA VAL A 22 32.02 1.75 2.31
C VAL A 22 31.07 2.72 1.61
N LYS A 23 29.93 3.02 2.24
CA LYS A 23 28.88 3.87 1.69
C LYS A 23 28.40 4.87 2.73
N VAL A 24 27.78 5.96 2.29
CA VAL A 24 27.16 6.94 3.19
C VAL A 24 26.04 6.30 4.01
N VAL A 25 25.86 6.73 5.27
CA VAL A 25 24.86 6.14 6.18
C VAL A 25 23.43 6.21 5.64
N GLY A 26 23.12 7.18 4.79
CA GLY A 26 21.85 7.28 4.08
C GLY A 26 21.52 6.09 3.15
N GLU A 27 22.54 5.31 2.74
CA GLU A 27 22.40 4.10 1.95
C GLU A 27 21.98 2.87 2.78
N PHE A 28 21.78 3.03 4.10
CA PHE A 28 21.37 1.96 4.99
C PHE A 28 19.99 2.27 5.59
N HIS A 29 19.20 1.21 5.83
CA HIS A 29 17.95 1.36 6.56
C HIS A 29 18.22 1.52 8.06
N ARG A 30 17.37 2.30 8.75
CA ARG A 30 17.41 2.40 10.22
C ARG A 30 17.04 1.05 10.85
N TYR A 31 17.73 0.72 11.94
CA TYR A 31 17.48 -0.48 12.73
C TYR A 31 17.91 -0.28 14.18
N ALA A 32 16.96 0.10 15.02
CA ALA A 32 17.22 0.53 16.41
C ALA A 32 17.89 -0.54 17.30
N ARG A 33 17.82 -1.82 16.93
CA ARG A 33 18.46 -2.91 17.70
C ARG A 33 19.97 -2.99 17.49
N ASN A 34 20.53 -2.35 16.48
CA ASN A 34 21.96 -2.28 16.27
C ASN A 34 22.56 -1.08 17.01
N LYS A 35 23.79 -1.21 17.49
CA LYS A 35 24.48 -0.15 18.25
C LYS A 35 24.60 1.16 17.48
N ASP A 36 24.71 1.10 16.16
CA ASP A 36 24.81 2.26 15.27
C ASP A 36 23.43 2.68 14.69
N GLY A 37 22.34 2.04 15.10
CA GLY A 37 20.99 2.32 14.65
C GLY A 37 20.70 1.97 13.18
N LEU A 38 21.59 1.25 12.50
CA LEU A 38 21.50 0.97 11.06
C LEU A 38 21.56 -0.53 10.75
N GLN A 39 20.94 -0.93 9.65
CA GLN A 39 21.08 -2.28 9.11
C GLN A 39 22.55 -2.56 8.71
N PRO A 40 23.01 -3.84 8.78
CA PRO A 40 24.38 -4.22 8.41
C PRO A 40 24.62 -4.23 6.90
N TYR A 41 23.56 -4.22 6.09
CA TYR A 41 23.61 -4.26 4.64
C TYR A 41 23.13 -2.96 4.03
N CYS A 42 23.78 -2.48 2.96
CA CYS A 42 23.27 -1.34 2.21
C CYS A 42 21.94 -1.68 1.51
N ARG A 43 21.15 -0.67 1.15
CA ARG A 43 19.82 -0.84 0.57
C ARG A 43 19.78 -1.81 -0.64
N PRO A 44 20.70 -1.72 -1.63
CA PRO A 44 20.74 -2.69 -2.72
C PRO A 44 20.95 -4.13 -2.24
N CYS A 45 21.98 -4.37 -1.40
CA CYS A 45 22.27 -5.71 -0.86
C CYS A 45 21.13 -6.26 -0.01
N LYS A 46 20.47 -5.40 0.79
CA LYS A 46 19.30 -5.80 1.57
C LYS A 46 18.15 -6.23 0.67
N ARG A 47 17.90 -5.49 -0.41
CA ARG A 47 16.86 -5.85 -1.41
C ARG A 47 17.13 -7.21 -2.04
N GLU A 48 18.38 -7.50 -2.39
CA GLU A 48 18.75 -8.81 -2.94
C GLU A 48 18.53 -9.94 -1.93
N ILE A 49 18.98 -9.77 -0.66
CA ILE A 49 18.73 -10.72 0.42
C ILE A 49 17.23 -10.99 0.60
N ASP A 50 16.42 -9.93 0.62
CA ASP A 50 14.97 -10.05 0.78
C ASP A 50 14.32 -10.77 -0.41
N ASN A 51 14.77 -10.49 -1.64
CA ASN A 51 14.30 -11.16 -2.84
C ASN A 51 14.67 -12.65 -2.84
N GLU A 52 15.89 -12.99 -2.44
CA GLU A 52 16.32 -14.39 -2.29
C GLU A 52 15.47 -15.12 -1.24
N HIS A 53 15.27 -14.49 -0.09
CA HIS A 53 14.40 -15.03 0.96
C HIS A 53 12.94 -15.19 0.48
N TYR A 54 12.43 -14.22 -0.27
CA TYR A 54 11.08 -14.29 -0.85
C TYR A 54 10.95 -15.45 -1.83
N LYS A 55 11.93 -15.62 -2.73
CA LYS A 55 11.95 -16.73 -3.70
C LYS A 55 12.06 -18.11 -3.03
N ARG A 56 12.77 -18.23 -1.91
CA ARG A 56 12.90 -19.49 -1.16
C ARG A 56 11.63 -19.92 -0.43
N ASN A 57 10.72 -18.97 -0.14
CA ASN A 57 9.52 -19.22 0.66
C ASN A 57 8.21 -18.82 -0.04
N PRO A 58 7.95 -19.25 -1.28
CA PRO A 58 6.80 -18.77 -2.05
C PRO A 58 5.45 -19.13 -1.42
N ARG A 59 5.30 -20.35 -0.88
CA ARG A 59 4.05 -20.81 -0.23
C ARG A 59 3.72 -20.01 1.04
N ARG A 60 4.71 -19.71 1.88
CA ARG A 60 4.55 -18.91 3.09
C ARG A 60 4.14 -17.49 2.74
N ASN A 61 4.77 -16.88 1.73
CA ASN A 61 4.47 -15.54 1.27
C ASN A 61 3.07 -15.45 0.66
N TYR A 62 2.69 -16.45 -0.16
CA TYR A 62 1.34 -16.54 -0.72
C TYR A 62 0.27 -16.61 0.37
N ARG A 63 0.42 -17.51 1.36
CA ARG A 63 -0.53 -17.62 2.47
C ARG A 63 -0.66 -16.32 3.25
N ARG A 64 0.46 -15.72 3.66
CA ARG A 64 0.47 -14.44 4.37
C ARG A 64 -0.21 -13.32 3.59
N ASN A 65 0.07 -13.21 2.29
CA ASN A 65 -0.52 -12.17 1.44
C ASN A 65 -2.02 -12.40 1.28
N ARG A 66 -2.46 -13.65 1.13
CA ARG A 66 -3.88 -14.02 1.06
C ARG A 66 -4.63 -13.72 2.36
N GLU A 67 -4.03 -14.02 3.51
CA GLU A 67 -4.60 -13.69 4.82
C GLU A 67 -4.74 -12.16 4.99
N LYS A 68 -3.71 -11.41 4.61
CA LYS A 68 -3.75 -9.94 4.64
C LYS A 68 -4.80 -9.36 3.70
N ALA A 69 -4.88 -9.86 2.47
CA ALA A 69 -5.90 -9.44 1.51
C ALA A 69 -7.32 -9.70 2.03
N ARG A 70 -7.56 -10.88 2.62
CA ARG A 70 -8.85 -11.21 3.25
C ARG A 70 -9.18 -10.28 4.42
N SER A 71 -8.20 -9.98 5.27
CA SER A 71 -8.37 -9.06 6.39
C SER A 71 -8.72 -7.65 5.92
N ASN A 72 -8.02 -7.14 4.91
CA ASN A 72 -8.27 -5.83 4.32
C ASN A 72 -9.68 -5.77 3.66
N SER A 73 -10.03 -6.79 2.88
CA SER A 73 -11.35 -6.86 2.24
C SER A 73 -12.49 -6.94 3.26
N ARG A 74 -12.30 -7.71 4.33
CA ARG A 74 -13.26 -7.78 5.44
C ARG A 74 -13.43 -6.41 6.10
N TRP A 75 -12.34 -5.70 6.37
CA TRP A 75 -12.42 -4.38 6.96
C TRP A 75 -13.19 -3.38 6.08
N LEU A 76 -12.93 -3.37 4.75
CA LEU A 76 -13.68 -2.54 3.80
C LEU A 76 -15.17 -2.87 3.82
N TYR A 77 -15.52 -4.15 3.83
CA TYR A 77 -16.91 -4.60 3.88
C TYR A 77 -17.60 -4.20 5.18
N GLU A 78 -16.97 -4.42 6.34
CA GLU A 78 -17.49 -3.99 7.64
C GLU A 78 -17.66 -2.46 7.71
N TYR A 79 -16.77 -1.71 7.07
CA TYR A 79 -16.91 -0.26 6.95
C TYR A 79 -18.17 0.09 6.14
N LEU A 80 -18.40 -0.54 4.98
CA LEU A 80 -19.59 -0.30 4.15
C LEU A 80 -20.90 -0.64 4.89
N LYS A 81 -20.93 -1.65 5.76
CA LYS A 81 -22.11 -1.97 6.60
C LYS A 81 -22.53 -0.83 7.52
N THR A 82 -21.65 0.09 7.82
CA THR A 82 -21.94 1.28 8.65
C THR A 82 -22.39 2.49 7.80
N LYS A 83 -22.47 2.35 6.48
CA LYS A 83 -22.69 3.43 5.53
C LYS A 83 -23.99 3.29 4.76
N ARG A 84 -24.39 4.34 4.13
CA ARG A 84 -25.44 4.41 3.12
C ARG A 84 -24.96 5.23 1.94
N CYS A 85 -25.66 5.18 0.83
CA CYS A 85 -25.39 6.04 -0.31
C CYS A 85 -25.51 7.52 0.09
N GLU A 86 -24.43 8.27 -0.17
CA GLU A 86 -24.38 9.72 0.16
C GLU A 86 -24.98 10.61 -0.94
N TRP A 87 -25.63 10.01 -1.95
CA TRP A 87 -26.36 10.76 -2.95
C TRP A 87 -27.68 11.27 -2.36
N GLU A 88 -27.98 12.55 -2.58
CA GLU A 88 -29.18 13.18 -2.06
C GLU A 88 -30.46 12.40 -2.43
N GLY A 89 -31.31 12.13 -1.43
CA GLY A 89 -32.55 11.37 -1.61
C GLY A 89 -32.36 9.85 -1.80
N CYS A 90 -31.15 9.30 -1.65
CA CYS A 90 -30.91 7.88 -1.79
C CYS A 90 -30.78 7.17 -0.43
N GLU A 91 -31.60 6.15 -0.19
CA GLU A 91 -31.60 5.38 1.07
C GLU A 91 -30.89 4.02 0.98
N VAL A 92 -30.22 3.71 -0.13
CA VAL A 92 -29.50 2.44 -0.29
C VAL A 92 -28.42 2.32 0.77
N ALA A 93 -28.51 1.27 1.60
CA ALA A 93 -27.60 0.95 2.70
C ALA A 93 -27.06 -0.50 2.64
N ASP A 94 -27.44 -1.26 1.60
CA ASP A 94 -26.92 -2.60 1.39
C ASP A 94 -25.42 -2.53 1.01
N PRO A 95 -24.51 -3.08 1.81
CA PRO A 95 -23.07 -3.03 1.57
C PRO A 95 -22.64 -3.66 0.24
N ASP A 96 -23.42 -4.63 -0.28
CA ASP A 96 -23.14 -5.28 -1.57
C ASP A 96 -23.46 -4.36 -2.75
N MET A 97 -24.26 -3.32 -2.53
CA MET A 97 -24.62 -2.32 -3.52
C MET A 97 -23.84 -1.01 -3.38
N LEU A 98 -23.01 -0.89 -2.33
CA LEU A 98 -22.24 0.31 -2.05
C LEU A 98 -20.82 0.21 -2.60
N VAL A 99 -20.32 1.32 -3.12
CA VAL A 99 -18.96 1.45 -3.67
C VAL A 99 -18.30 2.73 -3.15
N PHE A 100 -16.98 2.72 -3.14
CA PHE A 100 -16.19 3.92 -2.82
C PHE A 100 -16.00 4.77 -4.08
N ASP A 101 -16.31 6.04 -3.97
CA ASP A 101 -16.17 7.04 -5.02
C ASP A 101 -15.18 8.11 -4.58
N HIS A 102 -14.04 8.24 -5.28
CA HIS A 102 -13.01 9.20 -4.91
C HIS A 102 -13.48 10.63 -5.15
N LEU A 103 -13.35 11.49 -4.14
CA LEU A 103 -13.69 12.90 -4.22
C LEU A 103 -12.79 13.64 -5.21
N ARG A 104 -11.53 13.22 -5.31
CA ARG A 104 -10.52 13.73 -6.23
C ARG A 104 -9.83 12.58 -6.95
N PRO A 105 -10.35 12.15 -8.11
CA PRO A 105 -9.83 11.00 -8.83
C PRO A 105 -8.38 11.13 -9.29
N GLU A 106 -7.92 12.36 -9.52
CA GLU A 106 -6.54 12.68 -9.90
C GLU A 106 -5.52 12.42 -8.79
N GLU A 107 -5.95 12.43 -7.53
CA GLU A 107 -5.09 12.19 -6.36
C GLU A 107 -5.14 10.74 -5.86
N LYS A 108 -5.99 9.87 -6.46
CA LYS A 108 -6.17 8.50 -5.99
C LYS A 108 -4.90 7.67 -6.16
N ARG A 109 -4.55 6.89 -5.14
CA ARG A 109 -3.45 5.89 -5.23
C ARG A 109 -3.84 4.65 -6.00
N GLY A 110 -5.11 4.32 -6.01
CA GLY A 110 -5.66 3.15 -6.68
C GLY A 110 -7.07 2.81 -6.21
N ASP A 111 -7.67 1.83 -6.86
CA ASP A 111 -8.99 1.35 -6.47
C ASP A 111 -8.88 0.55 -5.16
N LEU A 112 -9.72 0.84 -4.18
CA LEU A 112 -9.66 0.25 -2.84
C LEU A 112 -9.75 -1.28 -2.84
N SER A 113 -10.60 -1.87 -3.69
CA SER A 113 -10.67 -3.32 -3.87
C SER A 113 -9.34 -3.89 -4.35
N ARG A 114 -8.70 -3.26 -5.33
CA ARG A 114 -7.39 -3.65 -5.84
C ARG A 114 -6.30 -3.48 -4.79
N MET A 115 -6.31 -2.37 -4.03
CA MET A 115 -5.36 -2.12 -2.95
C MET A 115 -5.46 -3.18 -1.85
N ALA A 116 -6.66 -3.62 -1.48
CA ALA A 116 -6.87 -4.70 -0.53
C ALA A 116 -6.19 -6.00 -0.98
N HIS A 117 -6.36 -6.38 -2.25
CA HIS A 117 -5.74 -7.58 -2.83
C HIS A 117 -4.23 -7.45 -3.04
N GLN A 118 -3.70 -6.26 -3.28
CA GLN A 118 -2.27 -5.98 -3.43
C GLN A 118 -1.51 -5.87 -2.10
N THR A 119 -2.15 -6.17 -0.99
CA THR A 119 -1.51 -6.23 0.34
C THR A 119 -0.96 -4.90 0.86
N TYR A 120 -1.58 -3.79 0.51
CA TYR A 120 -1.30 -2.51 1.15
C TYR A 120 -1.51 -2.60 2.67
N SER A 121 -0.88 -1.72 3.45
CA SER A 121 -1.15 -1.66 4.88
C SER A 121 -2.59 -1.20 5.14
N LEU A 122 -3.18 -1.63 6.25
CA LEU A 122 -4.53 -1.21 6.60
C LEU A 122 -4.61 0.31 6.82
N GLU A 123 -3.54 0.92 7.34
CA GLU A 123 -3.43 2.37 7.52
C GLU A 123 -3.47 3.10 6.17
N THR A 124 -2.78 2.55 5.16
CA THR A 124 -2.82 3.11 3.80
C THR A 124 -4.21 3.01 3.18
N ILE A 125 -4.91 1.89 3.40
CA ILE A 125 -6.29 1.69 2.91
C ILE A 125 -7.24 2.65 3.62
N LYS A 126 -7.12 2.82 4.95
CA LYS A 126 -7.92 3.78 5.71
C LYS A 126 -7.71 5.22 5.25
N ALA A 127 -6.47 5.60 4.97
CA ALA A 127 -6.14 6.92 4.44
C ALA A 127 -6.77 7.15 3.05
N GLU A 128 -6.84 6.12 2.21
CA GLU A 128 -7.50 6.20 0.91
C GLU A 128 -9.03 6.24 1.04
N VAL A 129 -9.62 5.45 1.96
CA VAL A 129 -11.06 5.50 2.27
C VAL A 129 -11.48 6.90 2.72
N ALA A 130 -10.64 7.60 3.49
CA ALA A 130 -10.91 8.98 3.92
C ALA A 130 -10.96 9.99 2.77
N GLN A 131 -10.46 9.64 1.58
CA GLN A 131 -10.55 10.46 0.35
C GLN A 131 -11.78 10.11 -0.51
N CYS A 132 -12.62 9.17 -0.03
CA CYS A 132 -13.78 8.69 -0.75
C CYS A 132 -15.07 9.05 -0.02
N ARG A 133 -16.13 9.22 -0.78
CA ARG A 133 -17.50 9.09 -0.29
C ARG A 133 -18.07 7.71 -0.67
N VAL A 134 -19.19 7.36 -0.10
CA VAL A 134 -19.85 6.08 -0.40
C VAL A 134 -21.09 6.35 -1.24
N LEU A 135 -21.17 5.73 -2.41
CA LEU A 135 -22.32 5.79 -3.30
C LEU A 135 -22.85 4.38 -3.58
N CYS A 136 -24.11 4.25 -3.93
CA CYS A 136 -24.57 3.01 -4.56
C CYS A 136 -24.06 2.93 -6.01
N ALA A 137 -23.96 1.72 -6.55
CA ALA A 137 -23.41 1.47 -7.89
C ALA A 137 -24.06 2.33 -8.98
N ASN A 138 -25.38 2.57 -8.90
CA ASN A 138 -26.10 3.39 -9.86
C ASN A 138 -25.69 4.87 -9.77
N HIS A 139 -25.60 5.42 -8.55
CA HIS A 139 -25.19 6.80 -8.36
C HIS A 139 -23.71 7.04 -8.64
N HIS A 140 -22.86 6.05 -8.34
CA HIS A 140 -21.46 6.09 -8.74
C HIS A 140 -21.33 6.14 -10.28
N GLN A 141 -22.08 5.29 -11.01
CA GLN A 141 -22.11 5.32 -12.48
C GLN A 141 -22.60 6.69 -13.01
N LYS A 142 -23.70 7.21 -12.43
CA LYS A 142 -24.24 8.53 -12.79
C LYS A 142 -23.22 9.64 -12.56
N HIS A 143 -22.55 9.64 -11.39
CA HIS A 143 -21.51 10.60 -11.07
C HIS A 143 -20.32 10.52 -12.03
N THR A 144 -19.86 9.30 -12.36
CA THR A 144 -18.78 9.07 -13.32
C THR A 144 -19.11 9.64 -14.71
N ILE A 145 -20.35 9.46 -15.19
CA ILE A 145 -20.80 10.03 -16.45
C ILE A 145 -20.78 11.57 -16.39
N GLN A 146 -21.25 12.15 -15.30
CA GLN A 146 -21.23 13.61 -15.11
C GLN A 146 -19.81 14.17 -15.06
N GLN A 147 -18.90 13.47 -14.40
CA GLN A 147 -17.52 13.90 -14.19
C GLN A 147 -16.67 13.83 -15.48
N PHE A 148 -16.85 12.79 -16.28
CA PHE A 148 -16.03 12.55 -17.47
C PHE A 148 -16.75 12.87 -18.78
N GLY A 149 -18.01 13.27 -18.74
CA GLY A 149 -18.75 13.76 -19.92
C GLY A 149 -19.10 12.69 -20.94
N TYR A 150 -18.89 11.39 -20.67
CA TYR A 150 -19.22 10.34 -21.63
C TYR A 150 -20.59 9.71 -21.34
N LYS A 151 -21.31 9.41 -22.40
CA LYS A 151 -22.56 8.65 -22.33
C LYS A 151 -22.34 7.25 -22.88
N LYS A 152 -22.57 6.24 -22.05
CA LYS A 152 -22.26 4.82 -22.33
C LYS A 152 -22.80 4.29 -23.67
N TRP A 153 -23.89 4.85 -24.17
CA TRP A 153 -24.64 4.35 -25.32
C TRP A 153 -24.80 5.35 -26.46
N LEU A 154 -24.23 6.55 -26.31
CA LEU A 154 -24.25 7.55 -27.39
C LEU A 154 -22.85 7.60 -27.98
N VAL A 155 -22.72 7.13 -29.21
CA VAL A 155 -21.61 7.47 -30.11
C VAL A 155 -22.01 8.81 -30.70
N GLU A 156 -21.28 9.87 -30.36
CA GLU A 156 -21.42 11.14 -31.06
C GLU A 156 -20.67 10.98 -32.38
N ASP A 157 -21.37 11.16 -33.54
CA ASP A 157 -20.82 11.18 -34.88
C ASP A 157 -19.79 12.31 -35.05
#